data_8216093965d02ac7d8b20e7ad84c876e
#
_entry.id   8216093965d02ac7d8b20e7ad84c876e
#
_cell.length_a   1.000
_cell.length_b   1.000
_cell.length_c   1.000
_cell.angle_alpha   90.00
_cell.angle_beta   90.00
_cell.angle_gamma   90.00
#
_symmetry.space_group_name_H-M   'P 1'
#
loop_
_entity.id
_entity.type
_entity.pdbx_description
1 polymer ?
#
loop_
_entity_poly.entity_id
_entity_poly.type
_entity_poly.pdbx_seq_one_letter_code
_entity_poly.pdbx_strand_id
1 'polypeptide(L)'
;MNTNDSAMTAQVLTEALPYIQKFHGHTVVIKYGGNAMIDEQLKNNFARDVVLMKLVGINPIIVHGGGPQIADLLNKLGIESKFVSGMRITDADTMDVVQMVLGGLVNKEIVSLINTHGGRAVGITGKDGGLLKARKLSSQTTDEGTEESIDIGQAVSYTHLTLPTIE
;
A
#
# COMPACT_ATOMS: atom_id res chain seq x y z
N MET A 1 -20.68 -20.96 26.02
CA MET A 1 -20.81 -19.56 25.60
C MET A 1 -21.72 -18.89 26.59
N ASN A 2 -21.27 -17.83 27.27
CA ASN A 2 -22.05 -17.17 28.31
C ASN A 2 -23.16 -16.33 27.65
N THR A 3 -24.40 -16.33 28.14
CA THR A 3 -25.52 -15.60 27.54
C THR A 3 -25.26 -14.11 27.39
N ASN A 4 -24.44 -13.50 28.27
CA ASN A 4 -23.99 -12.12 28.18
C ASN A 4 -23.09 -11.87 26.95
N ASP A 5 -22.20 -12.82 26.59
CA ASP A 5 -21.32 -12.70 25.43
C ASP A 5 -22.10 -12.74 24.12
N SER A 6 -23.15 -13.58 24.08
CA SER A 6 -23.99 -13.70 22.88
C SER A 6 -24.82 -12.44 22.62
N ALA A 7 -25.37 -11.84 23.69
CA ALA A 7 -26.14 -10.59 23.60
C ALA A 7 -25.24 -9.43 23.17
N MET A 8 -24.04 -9.32 23.72
CA MET A 8 -23.04 -8.30 23.34
C MET A 8 -22.60 -8.45 21.88
N THR A 9 -22.35 -9.68 21.42
CA THR A 9 -22.01 -9.95 20.02
C THR A 9 -23.15 -9.54 19.08
N ALA A 10 -24.40 -9.86 19.41
CA ALA A 10 -25.55 -9.46 18.61
C ALA A 10 -25.72 -7.94 18.55
N GLN A 11 -25.47 -7.25 19.66
CA GLN A 11 -25.52 -5.79 19.71
C GLN A 11 -24.47 -5.17 18.80
N VAL A 12 -23.21 -5.60 18.87
CA VAL A 12 -22.11 -5.10 18.02
C VAL A 12 -22.44 -5.30 16.54
N LEU A 13 -22.97 -6.46 16.16
CA LEU A 13 -23.36 -6.73 14.77
C LEU A 13 -24.50 -5.82 14.30
N THR A 14 -25.47 -5.55 15.19
CA THR A 14 -26.59 -4.65 14.89
C THR A 14 -26.11 -3.20 14.73
N GLU A 15 -25.18 -2.75 15.56
CA GLU A 15 -24.56 -1.43 15.46
C GLU A 15 -23.71 -1.28 14.19
N ALA A 16 -23.09 -2.36 13.69
CA ALA A 16 -22.32 -2.37 12.44
C ALA A 16 -23.21 -2.34 11.19
N LEU A 17 -24.49 -2.78 11.28
CA LEU A 17 -25.37 -2.94 10.13
C LEU A 17 -25.55 -1.69 9.25
N PRO A 18 -25.76 -0.47 9.79
CA PRO A 18 -25.87 0.74 8.98
C PRO A 18 -24.62 1.03 8.15
N TYR A 19 -23.43 0.73 8.68
CA TYR A 19 -22.16 0.92 7.98
C TYR A 19 -21.99 -0.12 6.87
N ILE A 20 -22.32 -1.38 7.14
CA ILE A 20 -22.33 -2.45 6.15
C ILE A 20 -23.24 -2.09 4.98
N GLN A 21 -24.47 -1.67 5.28
CA GLN A 21 -25.45 -1.25 4.26
C GLN A 21 -24.94 -0.05 3.44
N LYS A 22 -24.34 0.94 4.11
CA LYS A 22 -23.83 2.15 3.46
C LYS A 22 -22.68 1.86 2.49
N PHE A 23 -21.79 0.93 2.83
CA PHE A 23 -20.58 0.66 2.04
C PHE A 23 -20.68 -0.60 1.19
N HIS A 24 -21.77 -1.35 1.28
CA HIS A 24 -21.99 -2.53 0.44
C HIS A 24 -21.92 -2.17 -1.04
N GLY A 25 -21.14 -2.92 -1.82
CA GLY A 25 -20.90 -2.67 -3.24
C GLY A 25 -19.88 -1.56 -3.55
N HIS A 26 -19.49 -0.76 -2.56
CA HIS A 26 -18.53 0.32 -2.77
C HIS A 26 -17.09 -0.20 -2.82
N THR A 27 -16.26 0.49 -3.61
CA THR A 27 -14.82 0.29 -3.62
C THR A 27 -14.18 1.22 -2.59
N VAL A 28 -13.40 0.65 -1.69
CA VAL A 28 -12.69 1.37 -0.62
C VAL A 28 -11.18 1.19 -0.83
N VAL A 29 -10.47 2.30 -1.00
CA VAL A 29 -9.01 2.30 -1.10
C VAL A 29 -8.40 2.42 0.29
N ILE A 30 -7.55 1.48 0.66
CA ILE A 30 -6.91 1.39 1.97
C ILE A 30 -5.41 1.57 1.79
N LYS A 31 -4.85 2.64 2.38
CA LYS A 31 -3.41 2.80 2.46
C LYS A 31 -2.87 1.94 3.61
N TYR A 32 -1.98 1.00 3.27
CA TYR A 32 -1.34 0.09 4.22
C TYR A 32 0.14 0.41 4.35
N GLY A 33 0.60 0.67 5.57
CA GLY A 33 1.99 1.07 5.82
C GLY A 33 2.30 1.28 7.30
N GLY A 34 3.53 1.71 7.60
CA GLY A 34 3.98 1.99 8.95
C GLY A 34 4.07 0.73 9.82
N ASN A 35 3.79 0.87 11.11
CA ASN A 35 3.91 -0.22 12.10
C ASN A 35 3.01 -1.42 11.79
N ALA A 36 1.88 -1.21 11.10
CA ALA A 36 0.99 -2.30 10.69
C ALA A 36 1.64 -3.28 9.71
N MET A 37 2.75 -2.89 9.07
CA MET A 37 3.51 -3.76 8.16
C MET A 37 4.68 -4.47 8.84
N ILE A 38 4.94 -4.20 10.12
CA ILE A 38 6.11 -4.74 10.85
C ILE A 38 5.65 -5.70 11.95
N ASP A 39 4.62 -5.33 12.68
CA ASP A 39 4.08 -6.13 13.78
C ASP A 39 3.21 -7.28 13.25
N GLU A 40 3.56 -8.51 13.62
CA GLU A 40 2.88 -9.72 13.13
C GLU A 40 1.40 -9.78 13.56
N GLN A 41 1.06 -9.30 14.74
CA GLN A 41 -0.33 -9.29 15.20
C GLN A 41 -1.15 -8.26 14.41
N LEU A 42 -0.59 -7.08 14.15
CA LEU A 42 -1.24 -6.06 13.34
C LEU A 42 -1.41 -6.50 11.90
N LYS A 43 -0.43 -7.18 11.31
CA LYS A 43 -0.54 -7.78 9.97
C LYS A 43 -1.71 -8.77 9.89
N ASN A 44 -1.79 -9.69 10.84
CA ASN A 44 -2.86 -10.69 10.87
C ASN A 44 -4.24 -10.05 11.09
N ASN A 45 -4.36 -9.07 12.00
CA ASN A 45 -5.61 -8.35 12.22
C ASN A 45 -6.04 -7.61 10.95
N PHE A 46 -5.11 -6.89 10.30
CA PHE A 46 -5.38 -6.19 9.04
C PHE A 46 -5.90 -7.14 7.95
N ALA A 47 -5.28 -8.31 7.78
CA ALA A 47 -5.72 -9.27 6.78
C ALA A 47 -7.13 -9.79 7.07
N ARG A 48 -7.46 -10.06 8.33
CA ARG A 48 -8.80 -10.48 8.76
C ARG A 48 -9.85 -9.39 8.51
N ASP A 49 -9.50 -8.13 8.80
CA ASP A 49 -10.39 -6.98 8.56
C ASP A 49 -10.69 -6.80 7.06
N VAL A 50 -9.66 -6.94 6.21
CA VAL A 50 -9.82 -6.88 4.74
C VAL A 50 -10.72 -8.02 4.23
N VAL A 51 -10.53 -9.23 4.76
CA VAL A 51 -11.38 -10.38 4.42
C VAL A 51 -12.82 -10.14 4.88
N LEU A 52 -13.00 -9.62 6.09
CA LEU A 52 -14.33 -9.27 6.59
C LEU A 52 -15.00 -8.21 5.71
N MET A 53 -14.29 -7.14 5.33
CA MET A 53 -14.82 -6.13 4.41
C MET A 53 -15.33 -6.77 3.11
N LYS A 54 -14.56 -7.68 2.54
CA LYS A 54 -14.97 -8.39 1.30
C LYS A 54 -16.19 -9.27 1.53
N LEU A 55 -16.27 -9.97 2.65
CA LEU A 55 -17.40 -10.84 2.99
C LEU A 55 -18.72 -10.08 3.16
N VAL A 56 -18.66 -8.86 3.69
CA VAL A 56 -19.85 -8.00 3.83
C VAL A 56 -20.19 -7.20 2.57
N GLY A 57 -19.51 -7.49 1.44
CA GLY A 57 -19.82 -6.93 0.13
C GLY A 57 -19.09 -5.63 -0.22
N ILE A 58 -18.12 -5.20 0.56
CA ILE A 58 -17.24 -4.07 0.22
C ILE A 58 -16.15 -4.58 -0.73
N ASN A 59 -15.64 -3.72 -1.63
CA ASN A 59 -14.56 -4.06 -2.54
C ASN A 59 -13.25 -3.34 -2.10
N PRO A 60 -12.41 -3.94 -1.23
CA PRO A 60 -11.19 -3.32 -0.77
C PRO A 60 -10.11 -3.33 -1.84
N ILE A 61 -9.44 -2.19 -2.05
CA ILE A 61 -8.21 -2.04 -2.82
C ILE A 61 -7.12 -1.59 -1.85
N ILE A 62 -6.05 -2.37 -1.73
CA ILE A 62 -4.95 -2.06 -0.83
C ILE A 62 -3.83 -1.41 -1.61
N VAL A 63 -3.42 -0.23 -1.15
CA VAL A 63 -2.25 0.48 -1.67
C VAL A 63 -1.19 0.49 -0.57
N HIS A 64 -0.08 -0.18 -0.81
CA HIS A 64 0.97 -0.35 0.20
C HIS A 64 2.25 0.40 -0.14
N GLY A 65 3.03 0.73 0.89
CA GLY A 65 4.42 1.16 0.79
C GLY A 65 5.38 0.02 1.06
N GLY A 66 6.61 0.35 1.49
CA GLY A 66 7.65 -0.64 1.81
C GLY A 66 9.01 0.02 2.04
N GLY A 67 9.02 1.28 2.51
CA GLY A 67 10.25 2.03 2.75
C GLY A 67 11.26 1.31 3.65
N PRO A 68 10.88 0.77 4.80
CA PRO A 68 11.76 -0.01 5.65
C PRO A 68 12.33 -1.25 4.98
N GLN A 69 11.51 -2.00 4.23
CA GLN A 69 11.93 -3.20 3.51
C GLN A 69 12.91 -2.87 2.38
N ILE A 70 12.69 -1.76 1.67
CA ILE A 70 13.62 -1.25 0.65
C ILE A 70 14.96 -0.90 1.31
N ALA A 71 14.94 -0.15 2.43
CA ALA A 71 16.15 0.24 3.14
C ALA A 71 16.94 -0.98 3.62
N ASP A 72 16.26 -1.98 4.18
CA ASP A 72 16.89 -3.22 4.65
C ASP A 72 17.58 -3.97 3.50
N LEU A 73 16.93 -4.12 2.35
CA LEU A 73 17.53 -4.81 1.21
C LEU A 73 18.70 -4.02 0.59
N LEU A 74 18.58 -2.68 0.46
CA LEU A 74 19.67 -1.84 -0.01
C LEU A 74 20.91 -1.96 0.91
N ASN A 75 20.70 -1.92 2.22
CA ASN A 75 21.77 -2.11 3.20
C ASN A 75 22.46 -3.48 3.05
N LYS A 76 21.68 -4.55 2.87
CA LYS A 76 22.21 -5.91 2.63
C LYS A 76 23.02 -6.02 1.34
N LEU A 77 22.68 -5.24 0.33
CA LEU A 77 23.40 -5.18 -0.95
C LEU A 77 24.58 -4.20 -0.93
N GLY A 78 24.78 -3.45 0.17
CA GLY A 78 25.84 -2.44 0.26
C GLY A 78 25.55 -1.19 -0.57
N ILE A 79 24.29 -0.95 -0.96
CA ILE A 79 23.87 0.22 -1.74
C ILE A 79 23.44 1.33 -0.76
N GLU A 80 24.14 2.47 -0.84
CA GLU A 80 23.87 3.62 0.01
C GLU A 80 22.59 4.34 -0.42
N SER A 81 21.66 4.55 0.52
CA SER A 81 20.45 5.32 0.29
C SER A 81 20.67 6.80 0.57
N LYS A 82 20.42 7.65 -0.41
CA LYS A 82 20.46 9.12 -0.27
C LYS A 82 19.05 9.68 -0.38
N PHE A 83 18.76 10.72 0.40
CA PHE A 83 17.47 11.40 0.41
C PHE A 83 17.66 12.90 0.19
N VAL A 84 16.75 13.51 -0.58
CA VAL A 84 16.63 14.96 -0.73
C VAL A 84 15.16 15.31 -0.50
N SER A 85 14.91 16.22 0.45
CA SER A 85 13.56 16.68 0.82
C SER A 85 12.58 15.50 1.07
N GLY A 86 13.05 14.45 1.76
CA GLY A 86 12.24 13.26 2.07
C GLY A 86 12.04 12.29 0.91
N MET A 87 12.54 12.60 -0.28
CA MET A 87 12.51 11.71 -1.45
C MET A 87 13.84 10.99 -1.61
N ARG A 88 13.78 9.69 -1.86
CA ARG A 88 14.97 8.87 -2.15
C ARG A 88 15.52 9.23 -3.53
N ILE A 89 16.81 9.54 -3.61
CA ILE A 89 17.52 9.59 -4.89
C ILE A 89 17.55 8.16 -5.42
N THR A 90 16.94 7.92 -6.56
CA THR A 90 16.71 6.57 -7.09
C THR A 90 17.35 6.46 -8.47
N ASP A 91 18.56 5.93 -8.53
CA ASP A 91 19.21 5.52 -9.78
C ASP A 91 18.60 4.21 -10.31
N ALA A 92 19.13 3.71 -11.42
CA ALA A 92 18.61 2.50 -12.07
C ALA A 92 18.73 1.27 -11.16
N ASP A 93 19.89 1.08 -10.53
CA ASP A 93 20.15 -0.07 -9.66
C ASP A 93 19.25 -0.03 -8.39
N THR A 94 19.10 1.14 -7.79
CA THR A 94 18.17 1.36 -6.68
C THR A 94 16.73 1.12 -7.12
N MET A 95 16.33 1.51 -8.35
CA MET A 95 14.98 1.29 -8.84
C MET A 95 14.67 -0.20 -9.02
N ASP A 96 15.61 -1.00 -9.47
CA ASP A 96 15.44 -2.45 -9.58
C ASP A 96 15.20 -3.07 -8.20
N VAL A 97 15.96 -2.65 -7.18
CA VAL A 97 15.73 -3.09 -5.80
C VAL A 97 14.35 -2.66 -5.29
N VAL A 98 13.94 -1.41 -5.54
CA VAL A 98 12.61 -0.91 -5.18
C VAL A 98 11.51 -1.77 -5.82
N GLN A 99 11.65 -2.08 -7.11
CA GLN A 99 10.69 -2.91 -7.83
C GLN A 99 10.64 -4.35 -7.29
N MET A 100 11.79 -4.97 -7.01
CA MET A 100 11.84 -6.31 -6.42
C MET A 100 11.16 -6.35 -5.05
N VAL A 101 11.45 -5.36 -4.20
CA VAL A 101 10.89 -5.30 -2.85
C VAL A 101 9.39 -5.05 -2.89
N LEU A 102 8.95 -4.02 -3.60
CA LEU A 102 7.54 -3.65 -3.59
C LEU A 102 6.67 -4.67 -4.35
N GLY A 103 7.07 -5.07 -5.55
CA GLY A 103 6.28 -5.99 -6.39
C GLY A 103 6.44 -7.46 -6.02
N GLY A 104 7.66 -7.87 -5.67
CA GLY A 104 8.00 -9.28 -5.42
C GLY A 104 7.87 -9.68 -3.95
N LEU A 105 8.34 -8.86 -3.01
CA LEU A 105 8.35 -9.21 -1.60
C LEU A 105 7.07 -8.73 -0.90
N VAL A 106 6.91 -7.42 -0.73
CA VAL A 106 5.84 -6.84 0.09
C VAL A 106 4.46 -7.14 -0.49
N ASN A 107 4.28 -6.93 -1.79
CA ASN A 107 3.01 -7.21 -2.47
C ASN A 107 2.58 -8.67 -2.29
N LYS A 108 3.51 -9.62 -2.49
CA LYS A 108 3.20 -11.05 -2.38
C LYS A 108 3.02 -11.53 -0.95
N GLU A 109 3.69 -10.90 0.01
CA GLU A 109 3.46 -11.15 1.44
C GLU A 109 2.03 -10.76 1.83
N ILE A 110 1.56 -9.57 1.42
CA ILE A 110 0.20 -9.10 1.68
C ILE A 110 -0.84 -10.03 1.03
N VAL A 111 -0.63 -10.40 -0.23
CA VAL A 111 -1.52 -11.34 -0.95
C VAL A 111 -1.58 -12.68 -0.24
N SER A 112 -0.43 -13.24 0.12
CA SER A 112 -0.36 -14.52 0.83
C SER A 112 -1.09 -14.46 2.18
N LEU A 113 -0.89 -13.38 2.92
CA LEU A 113 -1.50 -13.19 4.24
C LEU A 113 -3.03 -13.12 4.14
N ILE A 114 -3.57 -12.34 3.20
CA ILE A 114 -5.02 -12.26 2.98
C ILE A 114 -5.58 -13.62 2.56
N ASN A 115 -4.89 -14.34 1.69
CA ASN A 115 -5.34 -15.66 1.22
C ASN A 115 -5.30 -16.70 2.36
N THR A 116 -4.32 -16.65 3.25
CA THR A 116 -4.24 -17.52 4.44
C THR A 116 -5.43 -17.31 5.38
N HIS A 117 -5.97 -16.08 5.45
CA HIS A 117 -7.17 -15.76 6.22
C HIS A 117 -8.49 -16.02 5.46
N GLY A 118 -8.46 -16.72 4.34
CA GLY A 118 -9.64 -17.14 3.58
C GLY A 118 -10.11 -16.11 2.54
N GLY A 119 -9.33 -15.05 2.28
CA GLY A 119 -9.56 -14.14 1.18
C GLY A 119 -9.11 -14.71 -0.17
N ARG A 120 -9.38 -13.96 -1.23
CA ARG A 120 -8.91 -14.25 -2.60
C ARG A 120 -8.33 -12.96 -3.19
N ALA A 121 -7.09 -12.67 -2.84
CA ALA A 121 -6.39 -11.46 -3.27
C ALA A 121 -5.48 -11.75 -4.47
N VAL A 122 -5.34 -10.76 -5.34
CA VAL A 122 -4.37 -10.70 -6.42
C VAL A 122 -3.55 -9.42 -6.23
N GLY A 123 -2.24 -9.53 -6.35
CA GLY A 123 -1.34 -8.38 -6.26
C GLY A 123 -0.84 -7.98 -7.63
N ILE A 124 -0.97 -6.71 -7.93
CA ILE A 124 -0.50 -6.06 -9.16
C ILE A 124 0.41 -4.88 -8.83
N THR A 125 1.15 -4.42 -9.81
CA THR A 125 1.97 -3.21 -9.76
C THR A 125 1.46 -2.20 -10.77
N GLY A 126 1.93 -0.95 -10.70
CA GLY A 126 1.59 0.06 -11.69
C GLY A 126 2.04 -0.26 -13.13
N LYS A 127 3.00 -1.20 -13.29
CA LYS A 127 3.47 -1.67 -14.61
C LYS A 127 2.50 -2.64 -15.27
N ASP A 128 1.72 -3.40 -14.48
CA ASP A 128 0.80 -4.40 -15.00
C ASP A 128 -0.31 -3.72 -15.80
N GLY A 129 -0.46 -4.13 -17.06
CA GLY A 129 -1.42 -3.53 -17.97
C GLY A 129 -1.19 -2.03 -18.28
N GLY A 130 -0.02 -1.48 -17.92
CA GLY A 130 0.23 -0.04 -18.04
C GLY A 130 -0.67 0.82 -17.15
N LEU A 131 -1.10 0.27 -16.02
CA LEU A 131 -2.07 0.87 -15.10
C LEU A 131 -1.66 2.27 -14.62
N LEU A 132 -0.35 2.47 -14.35
CA LEU A 132 0.19 3.77 -13.92
C LEU A 132 1.27 4.21 -14.90
N LYS A 133 1.14 5.43 -15.42
CA LYS A 133 2.19 6.10 -16.18
C LYS A 133 2.76 7.22 -15.33
N ALA A 134 4.07 7.27 -15.20
CA ALA A 134 4.79 8.27 -14.46
C ALA A 134 5.72 9.07 -15.37
N ARG A 135 5.99 10.30 -14.98
CA ARG A 135 6.94 11.18 -15.66
C ARG A 135 8.00 11.60 -14.64
N LYS A 136 9.26 11.65 -15.07
CA LYS A 136 10.36 12.14 -14.25
C LYS A 136 10.10 13.58 -13.80
N LEU A 137 10.35 13.88 -12.53
CA LEU A 137 10.37 15.24 -12.01
C LEU A 137 11.66 15.93 -12.47
N SER A 138 11.53 17.11 -13.07
CA SER A 138 12.67 17.85 -13.65
C SER A 138 13.16 19.01 -12.77
N SER A 139 12.49 19.37 -11.69
CA SER A 139 12.96 20.41 -10.77
C SER A 139 12.33 20.27 -9.38
N GLN A 140 13.07 20.67 -8.35
CA GLN A 140 12.54 20.97 -7.01
C GLN A 140 13.06 22.34 -6.56
N THR A 141 12.17 23.11 -5.94
CA THR A 141 12.52 24.32 -5.22
C THR A 141 13.15 23.91 -3.89
N THR A 142 14.35 24.40 -3.58
CA THR A 142 14.93 24.28 -2.24
C THR A 142 14.20 25.20 -1.27
N ASP A 143 14.22 24.89 0.04
CA ASP A 143 13.59 25.70 1.10
C ASP A 143 14.10 27.16 1.15
N GLU A 144 15.16 27.50 0.43
CA GLU A 144 15.75 28.83 0.33
C GLU A 144 15.32 29.63 -0.91
N GLY A 145 14.35 29.11 -1.69
CA GLY A 145 13.78 29.84 -2.84
C GLY A 145 14.68 29.91 -4.09
N THR A 146 15.79 29.20 -4.11
CA THR A 146 16.64 29.03 -5.31
C THR A 146 16.18 27.77 -6.07
N GLU A 147 15.85 27.92 -7.34
CA GLU A 147 15.59 26.80 -8.23
C GLU A 147 16.90 26.10 -8.56
N GLU A 148 17.33 25.13 -7.74
CA GLU A 148 18.36 24.20 -8.14
C GLU A 148 17.71 22.96 -8.75
N SER A 149 18.10 22.65 -9.98
CA SER A 149 17.71 21.42 -10.66
C SER A 149 18.49 20.25 -10.06
N ILE A 150 17.93 19.61 -9.04
CA ILE A 150 18.51 18.38 -8.47
C ILE A 150 17.93 17.20 -9.23
N ASP A 151 18.79 16.40 -9.87
CA ASP A 151 18.39 15.13 -10.46
C ASP A 151 18.15 14.09 -9.34
N ILE A 152 16.90 13.84 -9.00
CA ILE A 152 16.49 12.81 -8.04
C ILE A 152 16.37 11.41 -8.68
N GLY A 153 16.92 11.24 -9.88
CA GLY A 153 16.90 9.99 -10.61
C GLY A 153 15.52 9.62 -11.12
N GLN A 154 15.08 8.40 -10.84
CA GLN A 154 13.77 7.88 -11.24
C GLN A 154 12.67 8.12 -10.18
N ALA A 155 12.96 8.92 -9.16
CA ALA A 155 11.93 9.33 -8.22
C ALA A 155 10.88 10.20 -8.92
N VAL A 156 9.61 9.90 -8.67
CA VAL A 156 8.48 10.58 -9.29
C VAL A 156 7.53 11.09 -8.21
N SER A 157 6.99 12.29 -8.41
CA SER A 157 5.87 12.77 -7.60
C SER A 157 4.57 12.49 -8.35
N TYR A 158 3.60 11.92 -7.63
CA TYR A 158 2.27 11.67 -8.17
C TYR A 158 1.36 12.83 -7.81
N THR A 159 1.24 13.80 -8.69
CA THR A 159 0.24 14.86 -8.54
C THR A 159 -1.04 14.58 -9.32
N HIS A 160 -1.00 13.68 -10.30
CA HIS A 160 -2.16 13.30 -11.10
C HIS A 160 -2.11 11.82 -11.49
N LEU A 161 -3.09 11.06 -11.05
CA LEU A 161 -3.43 9.75 -11.56
C LEU A 161 -4.51 9.94 -12.64
N THR A 162 -4.15 9.85 -13.90
CA THR A 162 -5.14 9.62 -14.96
C THR A 162 -5.32 8.12 -15.09
N LEU A 163 -6.37 7.60 -14.50
CA LEU A 163 -6.83 6.25 -14.83
C LEU A 163 -7.31 6.28 -16.28
N PRO A 164 -6.93 5.30 -17.13
CA PRO A 164 -7.52 5.18 -18.44
C PRO A 164 -9.02 4.99 -18.27
N THR A 165 -9.81 5.86 -18.88
CA THR A 165 -11.25 5.67 -19.02
C THR A 165 -11.42 4.46 -19.93
N ILE A 166 -12.04 3.41 -19.45
CA ILE A 166 -12.49 2.31 -20.30
C ILE A 166 -13.76 2.83 -20.96
N GLU A 167 -13.70 3.14 -22.26
CA GLU A 167 -14.86 3.33 -23.11
C GLU A 167 -15.48 1.98 -23.46
#